data_57a5f2021eb04b8d0500d413e48dce2c
#
_entry.id   57a5f2021eb04b8d0500d413e48dce2c
#
_cell.length_a   1.000
_cell.length_b   1.000
_cell.length_c   1.000
_cell.angle_alpha   90.00
_cell.angle_beta   90.00
_cell.angle_gamma   90.00
#
_symmetry.space_group_name_H-M   'P 1'
#
loop_
_entity.id
_entity.type
_entity.pdbx_description
1 polymer ?
#
loop_
_entity_poly.entity_id
_entity_poly.type
_entity_poly.pdbx_seq_one_letter_code
_entity_poly.pdbx_strand_id
1 'polypeptide(L)'
;HYLEEMAQLSYRITRNRFGQTLRLFAPMYLSNECNNICDYCGFSMNNQIPRKTLTDAEILREAGILKKNGFDHILLVTGESAQKVGLDYLTHALDLLRPHFSNLSIEVQPLDKSAYARLIEHGMHAVMVYQETYSSKSYARHHLKGKKTNFNWRLNTADRLGRAGVNKIGLGCLFGLTEDWRTDALFAGIHLDYLEKKYWKTSYSMSFPRMRPYEGENIVSVDLKDRDLVQLICAFRIFNHELEITLSTRESQQFRENILPLGITHMSAGSKTNPGGYAEPEESLEQFSVSDERSATEICSMLKGKGFDPVWKDWDKSYNHPKANSTAPTELAPY
;
A
#
# COMPACT_ATOMS: atom_id res chain seq x y z
N HIS A 1 -5.84 -10.73 -29.25
CA HIS A 1 -4.59 -11.15 -29.87
C HIS A 1 -3.40 -10.54 -29.12
N TYR A 2 -3.27 -9.22 -29.09
CA TYR A 2 -2.15 -8.57 -28.40
C TYR A 2 -2.07 -8.84 -26.89
N LEU A 3 -3.19 -9.05 -26.20
CA LEU A 3 -3.17 -9.28 -24.75
C LEU A 3 -2.44 -10.59 -24.40
N GLU A 4 -2.60 -11.64 -25.20
CA GLU A 4 -1.90 -12.91 -24.97
C GLU A 4 -0.39 -12.73 -25.10
N GLU A 5 0.07 -12.04 -26.14
CA GLU A 5 1.50 -11.74 -26.35
C GLU A 5 2.06 -10.90 -25.22
N MET A 6 1.31 -9.87 -24.75
CA MET A 6 1.68 -9.05 -23.58
C MET A 6 1.75 -9.90 -22.32
N ALA A 7 0.79 -10.80 -22.09
CA ALA A 7 0.76 -11.65 -20.91
C ALA A 7 1.97 -12.62 -20.88
N GLN A 8 2.30 -13.23 -22.01
CA GLN A 8 3.47 -14.09 -22.13
C GLN A 8 4.78 -13.33 -21.90
N LEU A 9 4.91 -12.12 -22.43
CA LEU A 9 6.09 -11.28 -22.20
C LEU A 9 6.17 -10.85 -20.73
N SER A 10 5.07 -10.39 -20.15
CA SER A 10 4.98 -10.01 -18.75
C SER A 10 5.34 -11.17 -17.83
N TYR A 11 4.82 -12.37 -18.10
CA TYR A 11 5.19 -13.61 -17.40
C TYR A 11 6.71 -13.84 -17.41
N ARG A 12 7.34 -13.82 -18.60
CA ARG A 12 8.80 -14.03 -18.71
C ARG A 12 9.58 -13.00 -17.91
N ILE A 13 9.22 -11.71 -18.02
CA ILE A 13 9.89 -10.63 -17.28
C ILE A 13 9.74 -10.87 -15.78
N THR A 14 8.52 -11.16 -15.31
CA THR A 14 8.25 -11.40 -13.89
C THR A 14 9.04 -12.58 -13.35
N ARG A 15 9.06 -13.71 -14.06
CA ARG A 15 9.81 -14.90 -13.66
C ARG A 15 11.31 -14.68 -13.66
N ASN A 16 11.84 -13.99 -14.63
CA ASN A 16 13.27 -13.71 -14.71
C ASN A 16 13.72 -12.75 -13.59
N ARG A 17 12.88 -11.76 -13.23
CA ARG A 17 13.25 -10.73 -12.27
C ARG A 17 12.95 -11.09 -10.82
N PHE A 18 11.80 -11.69 -10.57
CA PHE A 18 11.27 -11.97 -9.22
C PHE A 18 11.20 -13.46 -8.87
N GLY A 19 11.49 -14.33 -9.83
CA GLY A 19 11.41 -15.77 -9.62
C GLY A 19 9.99 -16.24 -9.29
N GLN A 20 9.88 -17.05 -8.25
CA GLN A 20 8.61 -17.56 -7.73
C GLN A 20 8.18 -16.88 -6.44
N THR A 21 8.96 -15.91 -5.93
CA THR A 21 8.66 -15.25 -4.67
C THR A 21 7.48 -14.31 -4.79
N LEU A 22 6.60 -14.34 -3.80
CA LEU A 22 5.50 -13.40 -3.64
C LEU A 22 5.46 -12.90 -2.20
N ARG A 23 5.54 -11.60 -2.03
CA ARG A 23 5.59 -10.98 -0.70
C ARG A 23 4.19 -10.73 -0.17
N LEU A 24 3.98 -11.09 1.10
CA LEU A 24 2.71 -10.91 1.78
C LEU A 24 2.81 -9.80 2.82
N PHE A 25 1.76 -9.00 2.89
CA PHE A 25 1.59 -7.96 3.91
C PHE A 25 0.15 -7.89 4.38
N ALA A 26 -0.09 -7.24 5.50
CA ALA A 26 -1.43 -6.93 5.98
C ALA A 26 -1.55 -5.43 6.29
N PRO A 27 -2.69 -4.80 5.94
CA PRO A 27 -3.01 -3.48 6.43
C PRO A 27 -3.41 -3.56 7.91
N MET A 28 -2.98 -2.59 8.71
CA MET A 28 -3.38 -2.40 10.08
C MET A 28 -3.96 -1.00 10.23
N TYR A 29 -5.26 -0.92 10.36
CA TYR A 29 -5.97 0.35 10.47
C TYR A 29 -5.87 0.89 11.90
N LEU A 30 -5.20 2.04 12.04
CA LEU A 30 -5.02 2.70 13.33
C LEU A 30 -6.18 3.64 13.67
N SER A 31 -6.84 4.19 12.64
CA SER A 31 -7.96 5.12 12.83
C SER A 31 -8.80 5.30 11.57
N ASN A 32 -10.11 5.48 11.75
CA ASN A 32 -11.04 5.92 10.71
C ASN A 32 -11.44 7.40 10.83
N GLU A 33 -10.78 8.17 11.69
CA GLU A 33 -10.99 9.61 11.83
C GLU A 33 -10.53 10.34 10.57
N CYS A 34 -11.43 11.08 9.91
CA CYS A 34 -11.12 11.79 8.68
C CYS A 34 -11.81 13.16 8.64
N ASN A 35 -11.10 14.18 8.16
CA ASN A 35 -11.60 15.55 8.00
C ASN A 35 -11.92 15.88 6.53
N ASN A 36 -11.88 14.89 5.63
CA ASN A 36 -12.19 15.07 4.22
C ASN A 36 -13.59 14.53 3.90
N ILE A 37 -14.21 15.10 2.87
CA ILE A 37 -15.40 14.55 2.23
C ILE A 37 -14.98 14.02 0.86
N CYS A 38 -14.98 12.70 0.72
CA CYS A 38 -14.73 11.98 -0.52
C CYS A 38 -15.90 11.02 -0.76
N ASP A 39 -16.51 11.09 -1.93
CA ASP A 39 -17.74 10.36 -2.27
C ASP A 39 -17.54 8.87 -2.63
N TYR A 40 -16.37 8.32 -2.31
CA TYR A 40 -16.00 6.93 -2.60
C TYR A 40 -15.39 6.21 -1.39
N CYS A 41 -15.41 6.82 -0.22
CA CYS A 41 -14.67 6.31 0.94
C CYS A 41 -15.57 6.19 2.18
N GLY A 42 -15.59 5.03 2.81
CA GLY A 42 -16.33 4.78 4.04
C GLY A 42 -15.93 5.71 5.19
N PHE A 43 -14.68 6.19 5.21
CA PHE A 43 -14.19 7.12 6.22
C PHE A 43 -14.56 8.58 5.96
N SER A 44 -15.28 8.88 4.87
CA SER A 44 -15.71 10.25 4.56
C SER A 44 -16.36 10.92 5.79
N MET A 45 -16.04 12.20 6.01
CA MET A 45 -16.47 12.93 7.21
C MET A 45 -17.99 13.03 7.35
N ASN A 46 -18.73 13.01 6.23
CA ASN A 46 -20.19 13.07 6.21
C ASN A 46 -20.87 11.71 6.48
N ASN A 47 -20.12 10.60 6.50
CA ASN A 47 -20.69 9.28 6.82
C ASN A 47 -20.94 9.18 8.33
N GLN A 48 -22.12 8.70 8.69
CA GLN A 48 -22.57 8.53 10.07
C GLN A 48 -22.08 7.19 10.64
N ILE A 49 -20.76 7.02 10.72
CA ILE A 49 -20.13 5.84 11.28
C ILE A 49 -19.49 6.14 12.64
N PRO A 50 -19.37 5.16 13.53
CA PRO A 50 -18.56 5.30 14.73
C PRO A 50 -17.11 5.64 14.37
N ARG A 51 -16.52 6.60 15.10
CA ARG A 51 -15.12 6.99 14.89
C ARG A 51 -14.25 6.38 15.96
N LYS A 52 -13.19 5.71 15.53
CA LYS A 52 -12.25 5.00 16.40
C LYS A 52 -10.81 5.34 16.04
N THR A 53 -10.01 5.63 17.06
CA THR A 53 -8.55 5.72 16.99
C THR A 53 -7.98 4.78 18.04
N LEU A 54 -7.09 3.88 17.65
CA LEU A 54 -6.56 2.84 18.52
C LEU A 54 -5.67 3.44 19.63
N THR A 55 -5.84 2.94 20.82
CA THR A 55 -4.93 3.13 21.95
C THR A 55 -3.71 2.24 21.83
N ASP A 56 -2.66 2.48 22.63
CA ASP A 56 -1.46 1.66 22.66
C ASP A 56 -1.75 0.17 22.90
N ALA A 57 -2.67 -0.11 23.82
CA ALA A 57 -3.07 -1.48 24.13
C ALA A 57 -3.77 -2.17 22.94
N GLU A 58 -4.60 -1.45 22.21
CA GLU A 58 -5.26 -1.95 21.00
C GLU A 58 -4.26 -2.15 19.86
N ILE A 59 -3.32 -1.18 19.63
CA ILE A 59 -2.24 -1.29 18.65
C ILE A 59 -1.41 -2.56 18.90
N LEU A 60 -0.98 -2.80 20.13
CA LEU A 60 -0.19 -3.97 20.49
C LEU A 60 -0.97 -5.28 20.39
N ARG A 61 -2.29 -5.26 20.66
CA ARG A 61 -3.16 -6.42 20.48
C ARG A 61 -3.28 -6.80 18.99
N GLU A 62 -3.55 -5.84 18.13
CA GLU A 62 -3.59 -6.01 16.67
C GLU A 62 -2.25 -6.55 16.14
N ALA A 63 -1.14 -5.94 16.58
CA ALA A 63 0.21 -6.36 16.25
C ALA A 63 0.48 -7.81 16.64
N GLY A 64 0.06 -8.23 17.85
CA GLY A 64 0.21 -9.60 18.34
C GLY A 64 -0.52 -10.61 17.45
N ILE A 65 -1.72 -10.29 16.99
CA ILE A 65 -2.49 -11.16 16.09
C ILE A 65 -1.80 -11.27 14.72
N LEU A 66 -1.35 -10.14 14.15
CA LEU A 66 -0.64 -10.13 12.88
C LEU A 66 0.68 -10.90 12.96
N LYS A 67 1.45 -10.77 14.04
CA LYS A 67 2.67 -11.57 14.26
C LYS A 67 2.36 -13.06 14.37
N LYS A 68 1.30 -13.45 15.09
CA LYS A 68 0.86 -14.85 15.19
C LYS A 68 0.47 -15.43 13.83
N ASN A 69 -0.06 -14.59 12.93
CA ASN A 69 -0.39 -14.97 11.55
C ASN A 69 0.84 -14.99 10.61
N GLY A 70 2.04 -14.71 11.12
CA GLY A 70 3.31 -14.78 10.40
C GLY A 70 3.77 -13.47 9.75
N PHE A 71 3.00 -12.39 9.82
CA PHE A 71 3.39 -11.12 9.18
C PHE A 71 4.61 -10.49 9.84
N ASP A 72 5.53 -10.05 9.01
CA ASP A 72 6.70 -9.25 9.39
C ASP A 72 6.77 -7.91 8.64
N HIS A 73 5.88 -7.73 7.69
CA HIS A 73 5.59 -6.48 6.97
C HIS A 73 4.12 -6.11 7.16
N ILE A 74 3.88 -4.91 7.69
CA ILE A 74 2.54 -4.34 7.87
C ILE A 74 2.45 -2.94 7.25
N LEU A 75 1.22 -2.61 6.81
CA LEU A 75 0.87 -1.29 6.29
C LEU A 75 -0.05 -0.59 7.28
N LEU A 76 0.45 0.43 7.97
CA LEU A 76 -0.32 1.25 8.90
C LEU A 76 -1.21 2.22 8.13
N VAL A 77 -2.51 2.16 8.35
CA VAL A 77 -3.50 2.98 7.63
C VAL A 77 -4.25 3.88 8.59
N THR A 78 -4.48 5.14 8.20
CA THR A 78 -5.36 6.05 8.93
C THR A 78 -6.27 6.82 7.96
N GLY A 79 -7.40 7.28 8.46
CA GLY A 79 -8.06 8.42 7.86
C GLY A 79 -7.19 9.69 7.98
N GLU A 80 -7.57 10.75 7.28
CA GLU A 80 -6.80 12.00 7.24
C GLU A 80 -7.32 13.00 8.28
N SER A 81 -6.85 12.91 9.52
CA SER A 81 -7.17 13.83 10.62
C SER A 81 -5.90 14.24 11.37
N ALA A 82 -5.34 15.40 11.03
CA ALA A 82 -4.12 15.89 11.67
C ALA A 82 -4.27 16.13 13.19
N GLN A 83 -5.49 16.30 13.69
CA GLN A 83 -5.76 16.50 15.12
C GLN A 83 -5.78 15.18 15.90
N LYS A 84 -6.30 14.11 15.30
CA LYS A 84 -6.46 12.80 15.95
C LYS A 84 -5.26 11.86 15.67
N VAL A 85 -4.80 11.85 14.44
CA VAL A 85 -3.71 10.98 13.95
C VAL A 85 -2.61 11.83 13.29
N GLY A 86 -2.15 12.83 14.01
CA GLY A 86 -1.06 13.71 13.60
C GLY A 86 0.31 13.06 13.68
N LEU A 87 1.35 13.85 13.43
CA LEU A 87 2.73 13.37 13.38
C LEU A 87 3.16 12.68 14.68
N ASP A 88 2.79 13.22 15.85
CA ASP A 88 3.19 12.64 17.13
C ASP A 88 2.52 11.28 17.38
N TYR A 89 1.25 11.11 17.01
CA TYR A 89 0.58 9.81 17.06
C TYR A 89 1.27 8.79 16.13
N LEU A 90 1.59 9.19 14.90
CA LEU A 90 2.25 8.32 13.91
C LEU A 90 3.65 7.91 14.35
N THR A 91 4.46 8.83 14.88
CA THR A 91 5.79 8.51 15.40
C THR A 91 5.71 7.58 16.59
N HIS A 92 4.77 7.82 17.50
CA HIS A 92 4.53 6.95 18.65
C HIS A 92 4.11 5.54 18.25
N ALA A 93 3.15 5.40 17.31
CA ALA A 93 2.74 4.11 16.77
C ALA A 93 3.89 3.36 16.11
N LEU A 94 4.75 4.05 15.35
CA LEU A 94 5.95 3.45 14.77
C LEU A 94 6.93 2.95 15.85
N ASP A 95 7.15 3.72 16.92
CA ASP A 95 8.03 3.32 18.03
C ASP A 95 7.50 2.10 18.77
N LEU A 96 6.18 1.99 18.97
CA LEU A 96 5.55 0.81 19.56
C LEU A 96 5.72 -0.43 18.68
N LEU A 97 5.64 -0.27 17.36
CA LEU A 97 5.57 -1.39 16.42
C LEU A 97 6.95 -1.83 15.88
N ARG A 98 7.94 -0.95 15.82
CA ARG A 98 9.27 -1.26 15.27
C ARG A 98 10.04 -2.40 15.96
N PRO A 99 9.81 -2.74 17.26
CA PRO A 99 10.42 -3.92 17.85
C PRO A 99 9.82 -5.24 17.33
N HIS A 100 8.61 -5.20 16.79
CA HIS A 100 7.83 -6.37 16.41
C HIS A 100 7.87 -6.68 14.91
N PHE A 101 8.11 -5.68 14.06
CA PHE A 101 8.07 -5.82 12.60
C PHE A 101 9.34 -5.31 11.95
N SER A 102 9.85 -6.05 10.97
CA SER A 102 11.04 -5.62 10.21
C SER A 102 10.71 -4.51 9.21
N ASN A 103 9.47 -4.44 8.72
CA ASN A 103 9.04 -3.45 7.74
C ASN A 103 7.72 -2.79 8.18
N LEU A 104 7.78 -1.47 8.37
CA LEU A 104 6.63 -0.62 8.67
C LEU A 104 6.40 0.34 7.51
N SER A 105 5.32 0.11 6.79
CA SER A 105 4.83 1.01 5.73
C SER A 105 3.65 1.82 6.25
N ILE A 106 3.41 3.00 5.69
CA ILE A 106 2.27 3.84 6.07
C ILE A 106 1.44 4.26 4.85
N GLU A 107 0.14 4.38 5.05
CA GLU A 107 -0.82 5.00 4.13
C GLU A 107 -1.67 5.99 4.92
N VAL A 108 -1.21 7.24 4.96
CA VAL A 108 -1.76 8.31 5.81
C VAL A 108 -1.90 9.61 5.02
N GLN A 109 -2.37 10.66 5.66
CA GLN A 109 -2.43 11.99 5.04
C GLN A 109 -1.08 12.44 4.47
N PRO A 110 -1.06 13.16 3.33
CA PRO A 110 0.14 13.80 2.83
C PRO A 110 0.75 14.75 3.86
N LEU A 111 2.05 14.60 4.12
CA LEU A 111 2.81 15.39 5.08
C LEU A 111 3.85 16.26 4.35
N ASP A 112 4.50 17.17 5.06
CA ASP A 112 5.66 17.88 4.56
C ASP A 112 6.95 17.04 4.65
N LYS A 113 8.04 17.56 4.05
CA LYS A 113 9.33 16.87 3.99
C LYS A 113 9.90 16.59 5.39
N SER A 114 9.80 17.54 6.32
CA SER A 114 10.37 17.41 7.67
C SER A 114 9.63 16.36 8.49
N ALA A 115 8.30 16.29 8.35
CA ALA A 115 7.51 15.26 8.98
C ALA A 115 7.86 13.86 8.45
N TYR A 116 8.05 13.70 7.13
CA TYR A 116 8.50 12.43 6.57
C TYR A 116 9.90 12.04 7.06
N ALA A 117 10.84 12.98 7.13
CA ALA A 117 12.17 12.72 7.67
C ALA A 117 12.09 12.21 9.12
N ARG A 118 11.26 12.84 9.96
CA ARG A 118 11.01 12.38 11.33
C ARG A 118 10.41 10.96 11.38
N LEU A 119 9.44 10.63 10.52
CA LEU A 119 8.88 9.27 10.47
C LEU A 119 9.92 8.22 10.05
N ILE A 120 10.84 8.56 9.14
CA ILE A 120 11.95 7.69 8.75
C ILE A 120 12.86 7.39 9.96
N GLU A 121 13.19 8.39 10.77
CA GLU A 121 13.96 8.22 12.01
C GLU A 121 13.29 7.27 13.01
N HIS A 122 11.94 7.26 13.03
CA HIS A 122 11.13 6.37 13.86
C HIS A 122 10.88 4.99 13.22
N GLY A 123 11.53 4.68 12.09
CA GLY A 123 11.54 3.34 11.49
C GLY A 123 10.54 3.13 10.36
N MET A 124 9.91 4.19 9.84
CA MET A 124 9.12 4.10 8.63
C MET A 124 9.99 3.72 7.43
N HIS A 125 9.61 2.66 6.72
CA HIS A 125 10.32 2.18 5.54
C HIS A 125 9.70 2.68 4.23
N ALA A 126 8.38 2.63 4.12
CA ALA A 126 7.68 2.94 2.89
C ALA A 126 6.43 3.80 3.13
N VAL A 127 6.06 4.58 2.12
CA VAL A 127 4.81 5.36 2.13
C VAL A 127 4.00 5.02 0.88
N MET A 128 2.75 4.60 1.08
CA MET A 128 1.77 4.46 0.03
C MET A 128 1.00 5.77 -0.08
N VAL A 129 1.02 6.37 -1.26
CA VAL A 129 0.29 7.61 -1.54
C VAL A 129 -0.32 7.54 -2.93
N TYR A 130 -1.62 7.30 -2.98
CA TYR A 130 -2.33 7.25 -4.24
C TYR A 130 -2.78 8.65 -4.64
N GLN A 131 -2.53 9.02 -5.90
CA GLN A 131 -3.03 10.27 -6.46
C GLN A 131 -4.55 10.24 -6.60
N GLU A 132 -5.14 9.06 -6.56
CA GLU A 132 -6.54 8.73 -6.81
C GLU A 132 -6.86 8.86 -8.31
N THR A 133 -6.78 10.06 -8.88
CA THR A 133 -6.87 10.32 -10.32
C THR A 133 -5.93 11.46 -10.72
N TYR A 134 -5.36 11.40 -11.90
CA TYR A 134 -4.53 12.47 -12.48
C TYR A 134 -5.37 13.51 -13.24
N SER A 135 -6.66 13.26 -13.44
CA SER A 135 -7.60 14.26 -13.96
C SER A 135 -7.96 15.26 -12.87
N SER A 136 -7.43 16.49 -12.92
CA SER A 136 -7.75 17.52 -11.93
C SER A 136 -9.25 17.84 -11.85
N LYS A 137 -9.97 17.71 -12.98
CA LYS A 137 -11.42 17.90 -13.05
C LYS A 137 -12.17 16.79 -12.30
N SER A 138 -11.83 15.53 -12.53
CA SER A 138 -12.41 14.39 -11.82
C SER A 138 -12.00 14.41 -10.35
N TYR A 139 -10.75 14.74 -10.06
CA TYR A 139 -10.27 14.90 -8.70
C TYR A 139 -11.12 15.89 -7.88
N ALA A 140 -11.38 17.06 -8.41
CA ALA A 140 -12.21 18.09 -7.75
C ALA A 140 -13.66 17.63 -7.55
N ARG A 141 -14.20 16.79 -8.45
CA ARG A 141 -15.57 16.23 -8.35
C ARG A 141 -15.72 15.32 -7.16
N HIS A 142 -14.70 14.52 -6.86
CA HIS A 142 -14.72 13.45 -5.84
C HIS A 142 -14.16 13.87 -4.48
N HIS A 143 -13.45 15.00 -4.39
CA HIS A 143 -12.86 15.52 -3.16
C HIS A 143 -13.49 16.85 -2.78
N LEU A 144 -14.59 16.80 -2.03
CA LEU A 144 -15.49 17.93 -1.84
C LEU A 144 -15.10 18.86 -0.69
N LYS A 145 -14.35 18.35 0.31
CA LYS A 145 -13.95 19.11 1.49
C LYS A 145 -12.67 18.56 2.11
N GLY A 146 -11.97 19.41 2.85
CA GLY A 146 -10.78 19.05 3.62
C GLY A 146 -9.48 19.27 2.84
N LYS A 147 -8.36 18.87 3.43
CA LYS A 147 -7.02 19.06 2.83
C LYS A 147 -6.84 18.25 1.55
N LYS A 148 -7.58 17.15 1.39
CA LYS A 148 -7.51 16.30 0.20
C LYS A 148 -8.04 16.99 -1.06
N THR A 149 -8.77 18.10 -0.95
CA THR A 149 -9.16 18.93 -2.12
C THR A 149 -7.98 19.53 -2.87
N ASN A 150 -6.81 19.63 -2.24
CA ASN A 150 -5.62 20.23 -2.85
C ASN A 150 -4.89 19.19 -3.73
N PHE A 151 -5.26 19.15 -5.00
CA PHE A 151 -4.69 18.28 -6.02
C PHE A 151 -3.15 18.36 -6.08
N ASN A 152 -2.61 19.57 -6.16
CA ASN A 152 -1.16 19.78 -6.30
C ASN A 152 -0.40 19.38 -5.05
N TRP A 153 -0.97 19.59 -3.86
CA TRP A 153 -0.37 19.14 -2.61
C TRP A 153 -0.24 17.62 -2.58
N ARG A 154 -1.29 16.92 -3.02
CA ARG A 154 -1.29 15.45 -3.08
C ARG A 154 -0.32 14.94 -4.15
N LEU A 155 -0.38 15.47 -5.37
CA LEU A 155 0.50 15.09 -6.47
C LEU A 155 2.00 15.23 -6.09
N ASN A 156 2.36 16.34 -5.47
CA ASN A 156 3.74 16.61 -5.05
C ASN A 156 4.16 15.85 -3.78
N THR A 157 3.34 14.93 -3.25
CA THR A 157 3.72 14.14 -2.08
C THR A 157 4.89 13.22 -2.37
N ALA A 158 4.91 12.57 -3.52
CA ALA A 158 6.00 11.70 -3.93
C ALA A 158 7.35 12.46 -4.05
N ASP A 159 7.34 13.71 -4.52
CA ASP A 159 8.52 14.57 -4.51
C ASP A 159 9.00 14.91 -3.08
N ARG A 160 8.09 15.17 -2.15
CA ARG A 160 8.45 15.42 -0.74
C ARG A 160 9.06 14.19 -0.09
N LEU A 161 8.53 13.01 -0.40
CA LEU A 161 9.04 11.71 0.06
C LEU A 161 10.44 11.43 -0.49
N GLY A 162 10.65 11.60 -1.80
CA GLY A 162 11.96 11.42 -2.42
C GLY A 162 13.01 12.37 -1.85
N ARG A 163 12.65 13.65 -1.60
CA ARG A 163 13.53 14.63 -0.93
C ARG A 163 13.79 14.32 0.54
N ALA A 164 12.90 13.62 1.21
CA ALA A 164 13.10 13.14 2.57
C ALA A 164 13.97 11.88 2.64
N GLY A 165 14.21 11.22 1.50
CA GLY A 165 15.04 10.01 1.42
C GLY A 165 14.32 8.73 1.85
N VAL A 166 13.01 8.64 1.59
CA VAL A 166 12.25 7.43 1.88
C VAL A 166 12.76 6.25 1.05
N ASN A 167 12.78 5.06 1.61
CA ASN A 167 13.29 3.86 0.92
C ASN A 167 12.35 3.40 -0.21
N LYS A 168 11.02 3.47 0.02
CA LYS A 168 10.04 3.03 -0.97
C LYS A 168 8.83 3.96 -1.04
N ILE A 169 8.36 4.24 -2.24
CA ILE A 169 7.11 4.97 -2.51
C ILE A 169 6.16 4.05 -3.27
N GLY A 170 4.96 3.84 -2.72
CA GLY A 170 3.87 3.19 -3.41
C GLY A 170 2.97 4.22 -4.08
N LEU A 171 2.82 4.09 -5.39
CA LEU A 171 1.95 4.93 -6.21
C LEU A 171 0.69 4.17 -6.63
N GLY A 172 -0.32 4.87 -7.09
CA GLY A 172 -1.53 4.27 -7.63
C GLY A 172 -2.61 5.27 -7.97
N CYS A 173 -3.63 4.74 -8.66
CA CYS A 173 -4.89 5.40 -8.95
C CYS A 173 -6.03 4.53 -8.46
N LEU A 174 -7.12 5.15 -8.02
CA LEU A 174 -8.38 4.46 -7.76
C LEU A 174 -9.22 4.47 -9.05
N PHE A 175 -9.23 3.35 -9.74
CA PHE A 175 -9.93 3.24 -11.01
C PHE A 175 -11.45 3.21 -10.81
N GLY A 176 -12.12 4.10 -11.53
CA GLY A 176 -13.55 4.36 -11.46
C GLY A 176 -13.90 5.81 -11.13
N LEU A 177 -12.89 6.65 -10.78
CA LEU A 177 -13.09 8.08 -10.55
C LEU A 177 -13.11 8.89 -11.86
N THR A 178 -12.62 8.33 -12.95
CA THR A 178 -12.65 8.95 -14.28
C THR A 178 -13.36 8.06 -15.28
N GLU A 179 -13.92 8.67 -16.31
CA GLU A 179 -14.53 7.94 -17.43
C GLU A 179 -13.48 7.20 -18.28
N ASP A 180 -12.27 7.77 -18.40
CA ASP A 180 -11.14 7.17 -19.12
C ASP A 180 -9.99 6.78 -18.17
N TRP A 181 -10.00 5.54 -17.75
CA TRP A 181 -8.97 4.96 -16.89
C TRP A 181 -7.58 4.92 -17.57
N ARG A 182 -7.52 4.94 -18.90
CA ARG A 182 -6.24 4.89 -19.65
C ARG A 182 -5.45 6.17 -19.47
N THR A 183 -6.13 7.29 -19.37
CA THR A 183 -5.49 8.58 -19.05
C THR A 183 -4.82 8.53 -17.68
N ASP A 184 -5.50 8.02 -16.64
CA ASP A 184 -4.90 7.87 -15.31
C ASP A 184 -3.71 6.89 -15.35
N ALA A 185 -3.82 5.77 -16.07
CA ALA A 185 -2.74 4.81 -16.23
C ALA A 185 -1.51 5.43 -16.90
N LEU A 186 -1.71 6.20 -17.98
CA LEU A 186 -0.62 6.88 -18.70
C LEU A 186 0.11 7.88 -17.79
N PHE A 187 -0.64 8.74 -17.09
CA PHE A 187 -0.04 9.74 -16.20
C PHE A 187 0.62 9.10 -14.97
N ALA A 188 0.11 7.97 -14.45
CA ALA A 188 0.78 7.21 -13.41
C ALA A 188 2.14 6.68 -13.89
N GLY A 189 2.22 6.18 -15.13
CA GLY A 189 3.47 5.75 -15.76
C GLY A 189 4.47 6.90 -15.95
N ILE A 190 4.01 8.05 -16.44
CA ILE A 190 4.84 9.26 -16.60
C ILE A 190 5.34 9.76 -15.24
N HIS A 191 4.49 9.76 -14.22
CA HIS A 191 4.88 10.16 -12.85
C HIS A 191 5.92 9.21 -12.26
N LEU A 192 5.75 7.90 -12.44
CA LEU A 192 6.74 6.90 -12.03
C LEU A 192 8.10 7.15 -12.70
N ASP A 193 8.14 7.29 -14.03
CA ASP A 193 9.38 7.52 -14.80
C ASP A 193 10.10 8.82 -14.33
N TYR A 194 9.33 9.89 -14.09
CA TYR A 194 9.87 11.13 -13.54
C TYR A 194 10.52 10.93 -12.17
N LEU A 195 9.84 10.21 -11.27
CA LEU A 195 10.32 9.99 -9.91
C LEU A 195 11.55 9.07 -9.87
N GLU A 196 11.59 8.01 -10.67
CA GLU A 196 12.73 7.10 -10.78
C GLU A 196 13.99 7.82 -11.26
N LYS A 197 13.84 8.67 -12.28
CA LYS A 197 14.96 9.49 -12.78
C LYS A 197 15.48 10.49 -11.75
N LYS A 198 14.56 11.04 -10.97
CA LYS A 198 14.90 12.10 -10.00
C LYS A 198 15.38 11.56 -8.65
N TYR A 199 14.81 10.47 -8.19
CA TYR A 199 15.07 9.87 -6.87
C TYR A 199 15.49 8.41 -7.00
N TRP A 200 16.57 8.18 -7.74
CA TRP A 200 17.06 6.85 -8.13
C TRP A 200 17.46 5.93 -6.95
N LYS A 201 17.59 6.45 -5.73
CA LYS A 201 17.82 5.66 -4.51
C LYS A 201 16.54 5.12 -3.89
N THR A 202 15.39 5.61 -4.31
CA THR A 202 14.07 5.19 -3.83
C THR A 202 13.54 4.08 -4.72
N SER A 203 13.05 3.01 -4.13
CA SER A 203 12.30 1.97 -4.86
C SER A 203 10.83 2.34 -5.00
N TYR A 204 10.17 1.75 -5.99
CA TYR A 204 8.78 2.08 -6.30
C TYR A 204 7.91 0.84 -6.37
N SER A 205 6.67 1.00 -5.91
CA SER A 205 5.60 0.04 -6.16
C SER A 205 4.39 0.72 -6.78
N MET A 206 3.59 -0.04 -7.52
CA MET A 206 2.35 0.44 -8.13
C MET A 206 1.18 -0.45 -7.72
N SER A 207 0.05 0.17 -7.44
CA SER A 207 -1.21 -0.51 -7.17
C SER A 207 -2.31 0.05 -8.07
N PHE A 208 -3.22 -0.84 -8.50
CA PHE A 208 -4.31 -0.52 -9.42
C PHE A 208 -5.67 -0.88 -8.81
N PRO A 209 -6.03 -0.30 -7.64
CA PRO A 209 -7.30 -0.61 -7.00
C PRO A 209 -8.46 -0.15 -7.87
N ARG A 210 -9.48 -1.01 -8.00
CA ARG A 210 -10.79 -0.64 -8.54
C ARG A 210 -11.71 -0.22 -7.40
N MET A 211 -12.64 0.69 -7.68
CA MET A 211 -13.67 1.08 -6.71
C MET A 211 -14.45 -0.14 -6.24
N ARG A 212 -14.81 -0.14 -4.96
CA ARG A 212 -15.60 -1.18 -4.29
C ARG A 212 -16.75 -0.56 -3.50
N PRO A 213 -17.80 -1.34 -3.20
CA PRO A 213 -18.84 -0.91 -2.29
C PRO A 213 -18.27 -0.41 -0.96
N TYR A 214 -18.86 0.65 -0.43
CA TYR A 214 -18.57 1.21 0.88
C TYR A 214 -19.87 1.69 1.53
N GLU A 215 -19.90 1.93 2.82
CA GLU A 215 -21.06 2.54 3.45
C GLU A 215 -21.19 4.00 3.02
N GLY A 216 -22.29 4.34 2.34
CA GLY A 216 -22.61 5.72 2.00
C GLY A 216 -23.30 6.00 0.69
N GLU A 217 -23.19 5.22 -0.36
CA GLU A 217 -24.02 5.36 -1.57
C GLU A 217 -23.67 4.43 -2.74
N ASN A 218 -24.54 4.47 -3.77
CA ASN A 218 -24.46 3.65 -4.98
C ASN A 218 -23.19 3.91 -5.79
N ILE A 219 -22.44 2.84 -5.98
CA ILE A 219 -21.22 2.87 -6.77
C ILE A 219 -21.52 3.09 -8.22
N VAL A 220 -20.86 4.07 -8.80
CA VAL A 220 -20.73 4.16 -10.25
C VAL A 220 -20.03 2.91 -10.76
N SER A 221 -20.63 2.21 -11.69
CA SER A 221 -20.03 1.04 -12.35
C SER A 221 -18.66 1.43 -12.92
N VAL A 222 -17.61 0.75 -12.45
CA VAL A 222 -16.27 0.94 -12.98
C VAL A 222 -16.17 0.25 -14.34
N ASP A 223 -15.91 0.99 -15.40
CA ASP A 223 -15.73 0.43 -16.75
C ASP A 223 -14.34 -0.21 -16.98
N LEU A 224 -13.64 -0.57 -15.90
CA LEU A 224 -12.40 -1.34 -15.95
C LEU A 224 -12.71 -2.82 -15.70
N LYS A 225 -12.80 -3.59 -16.78
CA LYS A 225 -13.05 -5.05 -16.72
C LYS A 225 -11.78 -5.80 -16.32
N ASP A 226 -11.92 -7.06 -15.92
CA ASP A 226 -10.78 -7.92 -15.57
C ASP A 226 -9.72 -7.97 -16.69
N ARG A 227 -10.20 -8.07 -17.96
CA ARG A 227 -9.31 -8.05 -19.12
C ARG A 227 -8.48 -6.77 -19.22
N ASP A 228 -9.07 -5.62 -18.92
CA ASP A 228 -8.40 -4.33 -18.98
C ASP A 228 -7.38 -4.20 -17.83
N LEU A 229 -7.72 -4.70 -16.63
CA LEU A 229 -6.80 -4.72 -15.50
C LEU A 229 -5.62 -5.67 -15.75
N VAL A 230 -5.84 -6.83 -16.39
CA VAL A 230 -4.75 -7.71 -16.84
C VAL A 230 -3.85 -6.98 -17.82
N GLN A 231 -4.43 -6.30 -18.84
CA GLN A 231 -3.65 -5.52 -19.79
C GLN A 231 -2.81 -4.43 -19.11
N LEU A 232 -3.40 -3.72 -18.15
CA LEU A 232 -2.72 -2.66 -17.40
C LEU A 232 -1.53 -3.21 -16.60
N ILE A 233 -1.72 -4.29 -15.86
CA ILE A 233 -0.65 -4.94 -15.09
C ILE A 233 0.48 -5.41 -16.01
N CYS A 234 0.15 -6.07 -17.12
CA CYS A 234 1.13 -6.50 -18.11
C CYS A 234 1.88 -5.31 -18.73
N ALA A 235 1.18 -4.23 -19.05
CA ALA A 235 1.78 -3.03 -19.64
C ALA A 235 2.80 -2.40 -18.68
N PHE A 236 2.47 -2.26 -17.40
CA PHE A 236 3.39 -1.72 -16.40
C PHE A 236 4.59 -2.63 -16.15
N ARG A 237 4.41 -3.95 -16.15
CA ARG A 237 5.53 -4.90 -16.07
C ARG A 237 6.47 -4.82 -17.28
N ILE A 238 5.93 -4.65 -18.48
CA ILE A 238 6.72 -4.48 -19.70
C ILE A 238 7.41 -3.12 -19.71
N PHE A 239 6.72 -2.07 -19.27
CA PHE A 239 7.26 -0.72 -19.18
C PHE A 239 8.41 -0.63 -18.17
N ASN A 240 8.27 -1.30 -17.01
CA ASN A 240 9.28 -1.28 -15.97
C ASN A 240 9.47 -2.68 -15.36
N HIS A 241 10.61 -3.29 -15.66
CA HIS A 241 10.95 -4.65 -15.24
C HIS A 241 11.21 -4.78 -13.73
N GLU A 242 11.63 -3.68 -13.08
CA GLU A 242 11.97 -3.63 -11.65
C GLU A 242 10.78 -3.25 -10.77
N LEU A 243 9.70 -2.75 -11.36
CA LEU A 243 8.55 -2.23 -10.62
C LEU A 243 7.91 -3.32 -9.77
N GLU A 244 7.71 -3.03 -8.51
CA GLU A 244 6.87 -3.86 -7.65
C GLU A 244 5.39 -3.56 -7.93
N ILE A 245 4.58 -4.60 -8.15
CA ILE A 245 3.15 -4.46 -8.41
C ILE A 245 2.37 -5.15 -7.28
N THR A 246 1.51 -4.38 -6.64
CA THR A 246 0.74 -4.80 -5.47
C THR A 246 -0.70 -5.10 -5.86
N LEU A 247 -1.22 -6.22 -5.37
CA LEU A 247 -2.59 -6.66 -5.54
C LEU A 247 -3.28 -6.79 -4.18
N SER A 248 -4.37 -6.06 -3.98
CA SER A 248 -5.11 -6.06 -2.72
C SER A 248 -6.25 -7.08 -2.69
N THR A 249 -6.85 -7.26 -1.52
CA THR A 249 -8.07 -8.06 -1.30
C THR A 249 -9.34 -7.43 -1.86
N ARG A 250 -9.24 -6.29 -2.54
CA ARG A 250 -10.34 -5.70 -3.32
C ARG A 250 -10.78 -6.59 -4.48
N GLU A 251 -9.84 -7.36 -5.06
CA GLU A 251 -10.10 -8.24 -6.19
C GLU A 251 -10.61 -9.61 -5.74
N SER A 252 -11.42 -10.24 -6.60
CA SER A 252 -11.97 -11.57 -6.32
C SER A 252 -10.89 -12.63 -6.20
N GLN A 253 -11.18 -13.69 -5.46
CA GLN A 253 -10.29 -14.85 -5.30
C GLN A 253 -9.81 -15.37 -6.66
N GLN A 254 -10.75 -15.59 -7.58
CA GLN A 254 -10.44 -16.12 -8.92
C GLN A 254 -9.51 -15.18 -9.71
N PHE A 255 -9.76 -13.88 -9.69
CA PHE A 255 -8.90 -12.91 -10.37
C PHE A 255 -7.50 -12.90 -9.76
N ARG A 256 -7.41 -12.84 -8.44
CA ARG A 256 -6.13 -12.84 -7.70
C ARG A 256 -5.28 -14.07 -8.01
N GLU A 257 -5.91 -15.23 -8.08
CA GLU A 257 -5.22 -16.49 -8.41
C GLU A 257 -4.70 -16.56 -9.85
N ASN A 258 -5.45 -16.02 -10.79
CA ASN A 258 -5.11 -16.12 -12.21
C ASN A 258 -4.08 -15.09 -12.65
N ILE A 259 -4.04 -13.90 -12.01
CA ILE A 259 -3.13 -12.81 -12.39
C ILE A 259 -1.72 -12.96 -11.81
N LEU A 260 -1.53 -13.81 -10.78
CA LEU A 260 -0.26 -13.96 -10.06
C LEU A 260 0.98 -14.03 -10.97
N PRO A 261 1.02 -14.89 -12.01
CA PRO A 261 2.22 -15.05 -12.81
C PRO A 261 2.50 -13.87 -13.74
N LEU A 262 1.53 -12.97 -13.93
CA LEU A 262 1.59 -11.94 -14.98
C LEU A 262 2.14 -10.59 -14.51
N GLY A 263 2.75 -10.51 -13.33
CA GLY A 263 3.38 -9.26 -12.92
C GLY A 263 3.31 -8.95 -11.43
N ILE A 264 2.49 -9.69 -10.67
CA ILE A 264 2.28 -9.42 -9.25
C ILE A 264 3.51 -9.83 -8.43
N THR A 265 3.92 -8.96 -7.52
CA THR A 265 5.06 -9.16 -6.61
C THR A 265 4.66 -9.12 -5.15
N HIS A 266 3.57 -8.42 -4.83
CA HIS A 266 3.05 -8.23 -3.48
C HIS A 266 1.55 -8.50 -3.42
N MET A 267 1.09 -9.13 -2.34
CA MET A 267 -0.33 -9.31 -2.06
C MET A 267 -0.65 -9.00 -0.61
N SER A 268 -1.77 -8.34 -0.36
CA SER A 268 -2.34 -8.36 0.98
C SER A 268 -3.08 -9.67 1.25
N ALA A 269 -3.06 -10.14 2.49
CA ALA A 269 -3.72 -11.38 2.90
C ALA A 269 -4.42 -11.21 4.24
N GLY A 270 -5.60 -11.80 4.40
CA GLY A 270 -6.39 -11.72 5.62
C GLY A 270 -6.72 -10.29 6.04
N SER A 271 -6.91 -9.38 5.07
CA SER A 271 -7.05 -7.95 5.33
C SER A 271 -8.33 -7.62 6.08
N LYS A 272 -8.20 -6.72 7.06
CA LYS A 272 -9.30 -6.00 7.69
C LYS A 272 -9.16 -4.52 7.33
N THR A 273 -10.28 -3.85 7.05
CA THR A 273 -10.30 -2.46 6.55
C THR A 273 -10.88 -1.48 7.57
N ASN A 274 -10.87 -1.87 8.84
CA ASN A 274 -11.38 -1.11 9.97
C ASN A 274 -10.40 -1.09 11.15
N PRO A 275 -10.41 -0.04 11.98
CA PRO A 275 -9.56 0.03 13.17
C PRO A 275 -9.91 -1.05 14.21
N GLY A 276 -8.92 -1.86 14.60
CA GLY A 276 -9.08 -2.96 15.54
C GLY A 276 -9.71 -4.23 14.95
N GLY A 277 -9.82 -4.31 13.62
CA GLY A 277 -10.58 -5.36 12.94
C GLY A 277 -10.01 -6.77 13.05
N TYR A 278 -8.76 -6.95 13.48
CA TYR A 278 -8.19 -8.28 13.72
C TYR A 278 -8.59 -8.85 15.08
N ALA A 279 -8.75 -7.99 16.10
CA ALA A 279 -9.13 -8.39 17.44
C ALA A 279 -10.65 -8.38 17.64
N GLU A 280 -11.31 -7.36 17.13
CA GLU A 280 -12.74 -7.10 17.32
C GLU A 280 -13.33 -6.66 15.97
N PRO A 281 -13.70 -7.60 15.07
CA PRO A 281 -14.27 -7.26 13.78
C PRO A 281 -15.60 -6.50 13.92
N GLU A 282 -15.67 -5.33 13.32
CA GLU A 282 -16.88 -4.50 13.28
C GLU A 282 -17.03 -3.91 11.88
N GLU A 283 -17.96 -4.47 11.08
CA GLU A 283 -18.14 -4.11 9.68
C GLU A 283 -18.54 -2.64 9.47
N SER A 284 -19.29 -2.06 10.43
CA SER A 284 -19.71 -0.65 10.37
C SER A 284 -18.55 0.36 10.35
N LEU A 285 -17.33 -0.09 10.63
CA LEU A 285 -16.11 0.73 10.64
C LEU A 285 -15.25 0.57 9.39
N GLU A 286 -15.68 -0.22 8.41
CA GLU A 286 -14.87 -0.53 7.23
C GLU A 286 -14.72 0.66 6.26
N GLN A 287 -13.52 0.80 5.71
CA GLN A 287 -13.26 1.78 4.66
C GLN A 287 -13.92 1.40 3.33
N PHE A 288 -13.92 0.12 3.02
CA PHE A 288 -14.54 -0.51 1.85
C PHE A 288 -14.65 -2.02 2.08
N SER A 289 -15.56 -2.67 1.37
CA SER A 289 -15.75 -4.11 1.45
C SER A 289 -14.60 -4.89 0.82
N VAL A 290 -14.16 -5.95 1.49
CA VAL A 290 -13.16 -6.91 1.02
C VAL A 290 -13.84 -7.96 0.15
N SER A 291 -13.22 -8.35 -0.98
CA SER A 291 -13.74 -9.37 -1.89
C SER A 291 -13.08 -10.74 -1.70
N ASP A 292 -11.82 -10.77 -1.28
CA ASP A 292 -11.10 -12.01 -0.92
C ASP A 292 -10.84 -12.02 0.58
N GLU A 293 -11.69 -12.71 1.31
CA GLU A 293 -11.67 -12.80 2.78
C GLU A 293 -10.78 -13.91 3.31
N ARG A 294 -10.09 -14.65 2.44
CA ARG A 294 -9.23 -15.75 2.85
C ARG A 294 -8.17 -15.30 3.84
N SER A 295 -7.97 -16.14 4.84
CA SER A 295 -6.91 -15.97 5.83
C SER A 295 -5.51 -16.00 5.18
N ALA A 296 -4.52 -15.51 5.91
CA ALA A 296 -3.13 -15.58 5.48
C ALA A 296 -2.65 -17.03 5.22
N THR A 297 -3.11 -17.98 6.02
CA THR A 297 -2.80 -19.40 5.85
C THR A 297 -3.38 -19.99 4.57
N GLU A 298 -4.63 -19.66 4.24
CA GLU A 298 -5.28 -20.11 3.00
C GLU A 298 -4.60 -19.50 1.76
N ILE A 299 -4.23 -18.21 1.82
CA ILE A 299 -3.47 -17.55 0.75
C ILE A 299 -2.10 -18.22 0.58
N CYS A 300 -1.38 -18.52 1.67
CA CYS A 300 -0.10 -19.25 1.59
C CYS A 300 -0.25 -20.64 0.97
N SER A 301 -1.29 -21.36 1.34
CA SER A 301 -1.58 -22.70 0.79
C SER A 301 -1.88 -22.63 -0.70
N MET A 302 -2.68 -21.66 -1.12
CA MET A 302 -3.00 -21.39 -2.53
C MET A 302 -1.74 -21.05 -3.32
N LEU A 303 -0.89 -20.16 -2.81
CA LEU A 303 0.36 -19.76 -3.47
C LEU A 303 1.29 -20.94 -3.67
N LYS A 304 1.53 -21.75 -2.62
CA LYS A 304 2.35 -22.96 -2.70
C LYS A 304 1.78 -23.96 -3.70
N GLY A 305 0.45 -24.15 -3.70
CA GLY A 305 -0.24 -25.03 -4.67
C GLY A 305 -0.09 -24.58 -6.12
N LYS A 306 0.16 -23.29 -6.35
CA LYS A 306 0.43 -22.70 -7.68
C LYS A 306 1.94 -22.56 -7.99
N GLY A 307 2.81 -23.07 -7.13
CA GLY A 307 4.27 -23.07 -7.34
C GLY A 307 4.91 -21.70 -7.03
N PHE A 308 4.31 -20.92 -6.14
CA PHE A 308 4.89 -19.68 -5.62
C PHE A 308 5.41 -19.88 -4.19
N ASP A 309 6.44 -19.11 -3.84
CA ASP A 309 7.03 -19.06 -2.51
C ASP A 309 6.54 -17.82 -1.77
N PRO A 310 5.58 -17.95 -0.82
CA PRO A 310 5.12 -16.81 -0.03
C PRO A 310 6.24 -16.33 0.90
N VAL A 311 6.54 -15.03 0.85
CA VAL A 311 7.57 -14.38 1.66
C VAL A 311 6.91 -13.36 2.58
N TRP A 312 7.23 -13.42 3.88
CA TRP A 312 6.64 -12.60 4.92
C TRP A 312 7.44 -11.34 5.25
N LYS A 313 8.72 -11.33 4.84
CA LYS A 313 9.65 -10.25 5.10
C LYS A 313 10.09 -9.63 3.79
N ASP A 314 9.90 -8.34 3.65
CA ASP A 314 10.27 -7.58 2.45
C ASP A 314 11.65 -6.93 2.57
N TRP A 315 12.02 -6.49 3.77
CA TRP A 315 13.19 -5.66 4.02
C TRP A 315 13.86 -6.00 5.35
N ASP A 316 15.18 -5.75 5.43
CA ASP A 316 15.93 -5.86 6.68
C ASP A 316 16.65 -4.54 7.00
N LYS A 317 16.42 -4.03 8.21
CA LYS A 317 17.02 -2.77 8.70
C LYS A 317 18.55 -2.77 8.66
N SER A 318 19.19 -3.94 8.71
CA SER A 318 20.65 -4.06 8.68
C SER A 318 21.28 -3.48 7.41
N TYR A 319 20.53 -3.36 6.33
CA TYR A 319 21.01 -2.75 5.09
C TYR A 319 21.05 -1.21 5.12
N ASN A 320 20.34 -0.57 6.04
CA ASN A 320 20.20 0.90 6.10
C ASN A 320 21.03 1.57 7.20
N HIS A 321 21.58 0.82 8.14
CA HIS A 321 22.44 1.44 9.14
C HIS A 321 23.86 1.63 8.56
N PRO A 322 24.38 2.87 8.49
CA PRO A 322 25.83 3.04 8.47
C PRO A 322 26.32 2.34 9.73
N LYS A 323 27.30 1.45 9.58
CA LYS A 323 27.88 0.69 10.68
C LYS A 323 28.06 1.62 11.88
N ALA A 324 27.27 1.43 12.92
CA ALA A 324 27.66 1.93 14.24
C ALA A 324 29.06 1.39 14.43
N ASN A 325 30.02 2.28 14.71
CA ASN A 325 31.43 1.97 14.84
C ASN A 325 31.62 0.60 15.45
N SER A 326 32.10 -0.34 14.67
CA SER A 326 32.58 -1.61 15.19
C SER A 326 33.72 -1.23 16.15
N THR A 327 33.47 -1.31 17.44
CA THR A 327 34.54 -1.51 18.39
C THR A 327 35.37 -2.65 17.82
N ALA A 328 36.66 -2.38 17.65
CA ALA A 328 37.64 -3.28 17.08
C ALA A 328 37.45 -4.71 17.60
N PRO A 329 37.67 -5.73 16.77
CA PRO A 329 37.69 -7.10 17.26
C PRO A 329 38.81 -7.19 18.31
N THR A 330 38.46 -7.62 19.51
CA THR A 330 39.39 -8.06 20.50
C THR A 330 40.28 -9.11 19.85
N GLU A 331 41.55 -8.92 19.92
CA GLU A 331 42.62 -9.76 19.37
C GLU A 331 42.31 -11.24 19.58
N LEU A 332 42.35 -12.00 18.51
CA LEU A 332 42.41 -13.45 18.56
C LEU A 332 43.82 -13.77 19.13
N ALA A 333 43.85 -14.36 20.31
CA ALA A 333 45.06 -14.96 20.86
C ALA A 333 45.62 -16.02 19.88
N PRO A 334 46.97 -16.08 19.76
CA PRO A 334 47.57 -17.03 18.82
C PRO A 334 47.53 -18.43 19.36
N TYR A 335 46.97 -19.34 18.51
CA TYR A 335 47.41 -20.72 18.34
C TYR A 335 46.96 -21.26 16.99
#